data_774c094a26a2c603e913e23f191a9020
#
_entry.id   774c094a26a2c603e913e23f191a9020
#
_cell.length_a   1.000
_cell.length_b   1.000
_cell.length_c   1.000
_cell.angle_alpha   90.00
_cell.angle_beta   90.00
_cell.angle_gamma   90.00
#
_symmetry.space_group_name_H-M   'P 1'
#
loop_
_entity.id
_entity.type
_entity.pdbx_description
1 polymer ?
#
loop_
_entity_poly.entity_id
_entity_poly.type
_entity_poly.pdbx_seq_one_letter_code
_entity_poly.pdbx_strand_id
1 'polypeptide(L)'
;MADRNVLGGELEPCGDDPVTGFYRDGCCNTGPEDLGSHTVCAVMTAEFLGHQRGIGNDLSSPVPAYQFPGLVPGDRWCVTAANWLRAHHDGVAAPVVLASTHERALDVVPLAALQEHAVDVPANPGALED
;
A
#
# COMPACT_ATOMS: atom_id res chain seq x y z
N MET A 1 -16.54 -7.89 11.83
CA MET A 1 -15.20 -8.41 12.17
C MET A 1 -14.15 -7.48 11.63
N ALA A 2 -13.10 -7.28 12.41
CA ALA A 2 -11.99 -6.46 11.95
C ALA A 2 -11.21 -7.16 10.85
N ASP A 3 -10.75 -6.39 9.87
CA ASP A 3 -9.87 -6.92 8.83
C ASP A 3 -8.50 -7.23 9.44
N ARG A 4 -7.78 -8.15 8.79
CA ARG A 4 -6.46 -8.57 9.24
C ARG A 4 -5.38 -8.09 8.29
N ASN A 5 -4.20 -7.84 8.84
CA ASN A 5 -3.03 -7.50 8.04
C ASN A 5 -2.29 -8.77 7.59
N VAL A 6 -1.28 -8.58 6.74
CA VAL A 6 -0.50 -9.70 6.17
C VAL A 6 0.32 -10.44 7.23
N LEU A 7 0.46 -9.88 8.43
CA LEU A 7 1.17 -10.52 9.54
C LEU A 7 0.23 -11.39 10.39
N GLY A 8 -1.07 -11.40 10.09
CA GLY A 8 -2.06 -12.17 10.82
C GLY A 8 -2.67 -11.44 12.02
N GLY A 9 -2.28 -10.19 12.24
CA GLY A 9 -2.83 -9.35 13.29
C GLY A 9 -3.94 -8.44 12.79
N GLU A 10 -4.39 -7.54 13.66
CA GLU A 10 -5.41 -6.56 13.32
C GLU A 10 -4.85 -5.54 12.34
N LEU A 11 -5.64 -5.18 11.32
CA LEU A 11 -5.23 -4.19 10.33
C LEU A 11 -5.10 -2.81 10.98
N GLU A 12 -3.91 -2.21 10.89
CA GLU A 12 -3.66 -0.88 11.44
C GLU A 12 -3.94 0.19 10.39
N PRO A 13 -4.22 1.45 10.82
CA PRO A 13 -4.41 2.54 9.87
C PRO A 13 -3.17 2.77 9.01
N CYS A 14 -3.39 3.09 7.72
CA CYS A 14 -2.32 3.42 6.79
C CYS A 14 -1.99 4.92 6.84
N GLY A 15 -3.00 5.77 6.79
CA GLY A 15 -2.79 7.21 6.87
C GLY A 15 -4.07 8.01 6.72
N ASP A 16 -4.05 9.23 7.27
CA ASP A 16 -5.21 10.13 7.23
C ASP A 16 -4.87 11.53 6.69
N ASP A 17 -3.64 11.75 6.22
CA ASP A 17 -3.22 13.05 5.66
C ASP A 17 -2.30 12.83 4.45
N PRO A 18 -2.85 12.68 3.25
CA PRO A 18 -4.29 12.63 2.93
C PRO A 18 -4.93 11.33 3.42
N VAL A 19 -6.23 11.36 3.70
CA VAL A 19 -6.94 10.17 4.13
C VAL A 19 -6.97 9.16 2.97
N THR A 20 -6.54 7.93 3.24
CA THR A 20 -6.38 6.89 2.24
C THR A 20 -7.40 5.77 2.42
N GLY A 21 -7.31 4.77 1.54
CA GLY A 21 -8.19 3.61 1.55
C GLY A 21 -9.29 3.72 0.51
N PHE A 22 -9.75 2.56 0.01
CA PHE A 22 -10.85 2.53 -0.95
C PHE A 22 -12.09 3.22 -0.37
N TYR A 23 -12.33 3.04 0.94
CA TYR A 23 -13.47 3.64 1.63
C TYR A 23 -13.15 5.00 2.26
N ARG A 24 -11.93 5.50 2.10
CA ARG A 24 -11.46 6.76 2.68
C ARG A 24 -11.62 6.83 4.20
N ASP A 25 -11.31 5.73 4.86
CA ASP A 25 -11.35 5.62 6.33
C ASP A 25 -9.95 5.57 6.95
N GLY A 26 -8.90 5.78 6.16
CA GLY A 26 -7.51 5.76 6.62
C GLY A 26 -6.90 4.38 6.66
N CYS A 27 -7.65 3.33 6.33
CA CYS A 27 -7.19 1.95 6.37
C CYS A 27 -7.30 1.30 5.00
N CYS A 28 -6.41 0.35 4.73
CA CYS A 28 -6.42 -0.39 3.46
C CYS A 28 -7.46 -1.53 3.50
N ASN A 29 -8.69 -1.18 3.91
CA ASN A 29 -9.83 -2.09 3.88
C ASN A 29 -10.22 -2.40 2.44
N THR A 30 -10.81 -3.56 2.23
CA THR A 30 -11.29 -3.94 0.92
C THR A 30 -12.62 -4.68 1.04
N GLY A 31 -13.33 -4.81 -0.06
CA GLY A 31 -14.62 -5.48 -0.13
C GLY A 31 -14.95 -5.81 -1.59
N PRO A 32 -16.15 -6.38 -1.84
CA PRO A 32 -16.53 -6.81 -3.19
C PRO A 32 -16.52 -5.69 -4.23
N GLU A 33 -16.72 -4.44 -3.82
CA GLU A 33 -16.73 -3.29 -4.72
C GLU A 33 -15.32 -2.87 -5.14
N ASP A 34 -14.30 -3.22 -4.35
CA ASP A 34 -12.93 -2.83 -4.59
C ASP A 34 -12.25 -3.83 -5.54
N LEU A 35 -12.56 -3.72 -6.82
CA LEU A 35 -12.05 -4.64 -7.84
C LEU A 35 -10.54 -4.58 -7.99
N GLY A 36 -9.94 -3.41 -7.71
CA GLY A 36 -8.50 -3.23 -7.82
C GLY A 36 -7.72 -3.73 -6.61
N SER A 37 -8.41 -4.03 -5.50
CA SER A 37 -7.78 -4.46 -4.24
C SER A 37 -6.77 -3.43 -3.75
N HIS A 38 -7.27 -2.28 -3.25
CA HIS A 38 -6.44 -1.20 -2.68
C HIS A 38 -5.97 -1.61 -1.29
N THR A 39 -5.11 -2.62 -1.23
CA THR A 39 -4.79 -3.34 0.00
C THR A 39 -3.37 -3.16 0.50
N VAL A 40 -2.48 -2.57 -0.30
CA VAL A 40 -1.07 -2.41 0.07
C VAL A 40 -0.84 -1.00 0.61
N CYS A 41 -0.48 -0.88 1.88
CA CYS A 41 -0.10 0.40 2.46
C CYS A 41 1.34 0.72 2.08
N ALA A 42 1.53 1.65 1.17
CA ALA A 42 2.83 2.00 0.61
C ALA A 42 3.22 3.42 0.98
N VAL A 43 4.53 3.61 1.18
CA VAL A 43 5.11 4.94 1.38
C VAL A 43 5.58 5.45 0.02
N MET A 44 5.02 6.56 -0.44
CA MET A 44 5.29 7.06 -1.79
C MET A 44 6.75 7.48 -1.94
N THR A 45 7.32 7.14 -3.11
CA THR A 45 8.63 7.61 -3.55
C THR A 45 8.46 8.28 -4.89
N ALA A 46 9.43 9.12 -5.27
CA ALA A 46 9.40 9.77 -6.57
C ALA A 46 9.40 8.73 -7.70
N GLU A 47 10.17 7.66 -7.54
CA GLU A 47 10.28 6.59 -8.54
C GLU A 47 8.96 5.84 -8.70
N PHE A 48 8.31 5.51 -7.57
CA PHE A 48 7.02 4.81 -7.62
C PHE A 48 5.95 5.70 -8.27
N LEU A 49 5.87 6.96 -7.85
CA LEU A 49 4.88 7.90 -8.41
C LEU A 49 5.10 8.09 -9.91
N GLY A 50 6.35 8.20 -10.35
CA GLY A 50 6.67 8.32 -11.77
C GLY A 50 6.28 7.08 -12.56
N HIS A 51 6.56 5.89 -11.99
CA HIS A 51 6.17 4.63 -12.61
C HIS A 51 4.65 4.53 -12.76
N GLN A 52 3.92 4.88 -11.71
CA GLN A 52 2.46 4.81 -11.74
C GLN A 52 1.87 5.77 -12.77
N ARG A 53 2.41 6.99 -12.87
CA ARG A 53 2.00 7.93 -13.91
C ARG A 53 2.23 7.33 -15.30
N GLY A 54 3.38 6.69 -15.49
CA GLY A 54 3.75 6.11 -16.78
C GLY A 54 2.85 4.97 -17.22
N ILE A 55 2.25 4.23 -16.28
CA ILE A 55 1.33 3.13 -16.62
C ILE A 55 -0.14 3.57 -16.61
N GLY A 56 -0.39 4.87 -16.50
CA GLY A 56 -1.75 5.39 -16.55
C GLY A 56 -2.45 5.50 -15.21
N ASN A 57 -1.74 5.30 -14.10
CA ASN A 57 -2.27 5.42 -12.75
C ASN A 57 -1.62 6.61 -12.04
N ASP A 58 -2.00 7.81 -12.47
CA ASP A 58 -1.38 9.04 -11.94
C ASP A 58 -1.89 9.34 -10.55
N LEU A 59 -1.04 9.10 -9.55
CA LEU A 59 -1.34 9.37 -8.14
C LEU A 59 -0.85 10.75 -7.68
N SER A 60 -0.09 11.46 -8.52
CA SER A 60 0.55 12.70 -8.12
C SER A 60 -0.21 13.95 -8.52
N SER A 61 -1.19 13.85 -9.43
CA SER A 61 -1.98 15.01 -9.85
C SER A 61 -3.24 15.13 -9.00
N PRO A 62 -3.59 16.36 -8.57
CA PRO A 62 -4.82 16.57 -7.80
C PRO A 62 -6.06 16.21 -8.61
N VAL A 63 -7.08 15.68 -7.93
CA VAL A 63 -8.40 15.42 -8.51
C VAL A 63 -9.42 16.09 -7.60
N PRO A 64 -9.72 17.39 -7.82
CA PRO A 64 -10.60 18.15 -6.91
C PRO A 64 -11.99 17.55 -6.73
N ALA A 65 -12.53 16.89 -7.76
CA ALA A 65 -13.86 16.27 -7.69
C ALA A 65 -13.94 15.20 -6.59
N TYR A 66 -12.80 14.57 -6.25
CA TYR A 66 -12.74 13.56 -5.20
C TYR A 66 -12.00 14.07 -3.95
N GLN A 67 -11.74 15.37 -3.88
CA GLN A 67 -11.00 15.97 -2.78
C GLN A 67 -9.61 15.31 -2.59
N PHE A 68 -9.04 14.85 -3.71
CA PHE A 68 -7.72 14.20 -3.71
C PHE A 68 -6.65 15.25 -4.06
N PRO A 69 -5.72 15.52 -3.13
CA PRO A 69 -4.74 16.60 -3.35
C PRO A 69 -3.54 16.21 -4.21
N GLY A 70 -3.44 14.93 -4.62
CA GLY A 70 -2.23 14.40 -5.23
C GLY A 70 -1.22 13.97 -4.17
N LEU A 71 -0.44 12.95 -4.47
CA LEU A 71 0.53 12.40 -3.52
C LEU A 71 1.92 12.94 -3.81
N VAL A 72 2.71 13.11 -2.75
CA VAL A 72 4.11 13.49 -2.83
C VAL A 72 4.94 12.44 -2.09
N PRO A 73 6.26 12.35 -2.35
CA PRO A 73 7.11 11.40 -1.62
C PRO A 73 6.95 11.56 -0.11
N GLY A 74 6.84 10.42 0.57
CA GLY A 74 6.61 10.36 2.01
C GLY A 74 5.16 10.15 2.42
N ASP A 75 4.22 10.42 1.54
CA ASP A 75 2.80 10.16 1.82
C ASP A 75 2.55 8.66 1.88
N ARG A 76 1.60 8.23 2.72
CA ARG A 76 1.15 6.85 2.75
C ARG A 76 -0.15 6.73 1.99
N TRP A 77 -0.27 5.66 1.24
CA TRP A 77 -1.45 5.45 0.40
C TRP A 77 -1.72 3.96 0.22
N CYS A 78 -3.00 3.59 0.25
CA CYS A 78 -3.42 2.22 -0.04
C CYS A 78 -3.46 2.05 -1.55
N VAL A 79 -2.39 1.47 -2.11
CA VAL A 79 -2.30 1.26 -3.56
C VAL A 79 -2.88 -0.10 -3.95
N THR A 80 -3.25 -0.24 -5.22
CA THR A 80 -3.74 -1.53 -5.69
C THR A 80 -2.61 -2.55 -5.68
N ALA A 81 -2.94 -3.77 -5.29
CA ALA A 81 -1.94 -4.83 -5.17
C ALA A 81 -1.26 -5.13 -6.50
N ALA A 82 -2.03 -5.18 -7.59
CA ALA A 82 -1.47 -5.46 -8.92
C ALA A 82 -0.51 -4.37 -9.39
N ASN A 83 -0.84 -3.10 -9.15
CA ASN A 83 0.04 -2.00 -9.55
C ASN A 83 1.31 -1.96 -8.72
N TRP A 84 1.21 -2.29 -7.43
CA TRP A 84 2.40 -2.41 -6.60
C TRP A 84 3.32 -3.54 -7.10
N LEU A 85 2.72 -4.70 -7.42
CA LEU A 85 3.48 -5.84 -7.93
C LEU A 85 4.17 -5.51 -9.25
N ARG A 86 3.47 -4.78 -10.12
CA ARG A 86 4.05 -4.35 -11.40
C ARG A 86 5.28 -3.47 -11.17
N ALA A 87 5.18 -2.52 -10.23
CA ALA A 87 6.32 -1.68 -9.87
C ALA A 87 7.47 -2.52 -9.28
N HIS A 88 7.14 -3.54 -8.49
CA HIS A 88 8.14 -4.46 -7.94
C HIS A 88 8.90 -5.18 -9.06
N HIS A 89 8.19 -5.69 -10.06
CA HIS A 89 8.84 -6.35 -11.20
C HIS A 89 9.70 -5.39 -12.01
N ASP A 90 9.34 -4.11 -12.02
CA ASP A 90 10.08 -3.08 -12.75
C ASP A 90 11.17 -2.41 -11.91
N GLY A 91 11.40 -2.90 -10.68
CA GLY A 91 12.49 -2.45 -9.84
C GLY A 91 12.27 -1.14 -9.10
N VAL A 92 11.01 -0.66 -9.02
CA VAL A 92 10.69 0.63 -8.40
C VAL A 92 9.54 0.53 -7.39
N ALA A 93 9.41 -0.61 -6.71
CA ALA A 93 8.37 -0.80 -5.71
C ALA A 93 8.49 0.23 -4.58
N ALA A 94 7.34 0.74 -4.14
CA ALA A 94 7.31 1.61 -2.97
C ALA A 94 7.53 0.79 -1.69
N PRO A 95 8.17 1.37 -0.66
CA PRO A 95 8.24 0.72 0.65
C PRO A 95 6.85 0.44 1.21
N VAL A 96 6.72 -0.62 1.99
CA VAL A 96 5.43 -1.14 2.47
C VAL A 96 5.38 -1.14 3.98
N VAL A 97 4.22 -0.82 4.55
CA VAL A 97 3.93 -0.99 5.98
C VAL A 97 3.10 -2.25 6.13
N LEU A 98 3.72 -3.34 6.59
CA LEU A 98 3.05 -4.65 6.64
C LEU A 98 1.87 -4.66 7.60
N ALA A 99 2.00 -4.03 8.76
CA ALA A 99 0.93 -3.97 9.76
C ALA A 99 -0.32 -3.25 9.24
N SER A 100 -0.17 -2.43 8.20
CA SER A 100 -1.26 -1.66 7.60
C SER A 100 -1.63 -2.16 6.20
N THR A 101 -1.09 -3.32 5.79
CA THR A 101 -1.39 -3.96 4.50
C THR A 101 -2.37 -5.10 4.75
N HIS A 102 -3.51 -5.05 4.05
CA HIS A 102 -4.57 -6.04 4.23
C HIS A 102 -4.13 -7.43 3.76
N GLU A 103 -4.58 -8.47 4.47
CA GLU A 103 -4.21 -9.84 4.13
C GLU A 103 -4.60 -10.24 2.70
N ARG A 104 -5.62 -9.60 2.13
CA ARG A 104 -6.03 -9.87 0.77
C ARG A 104 -5.00 -9.47 -0.29
N ALA A 105 -4.02 -8.64 0.08
CA ALA A 105 -2.91 -8.35 -0.82
C ALA A 105 -2.17 -9.64 -1.21
N LEU A 106 -2.19 -10.65 -0.34
CA LEU A 106 -1.53 -11.93 -0.60
C LEU A 106 -2.18 -12.74 -1.71
N ASP A 107 -3.41 -12.40 -2.09
CA ASP A 107 -4.06 -13.03 -3.25
C ASP A 107 -3.37 -12.65 -4.56
N VAL A 108 -2.63 -11.54 -4.57
CA VAL A 108 -1.98 -10.99 -5.76
C VAL A 108 -0.46 -10.97 -5.61
N VAL A 109 0.04 -10.62 -4.42
CA VAL A 109 1.46 -10.36 -4.17
C VAL A 109 2.01 -11.40 -3.20
N PRO A 110 3.12 -12.09 -3.53
CA PRO A 110 3.76 -12.99 -2.56
C PRO A 110 4.22 -12.22 -1.33
N LEU A 111 4.06 -12.81 -0.15
CA LEU A 111 4.49 -12.17 1.10
C LEU A 111 5.98 -11.81 1.05
N ALA A 112 6.82 -12.66 0.44
CA ALA A 112 8.26 -12.40 0.33
C ALA A 112 8.56 -11.09 -0.40
N ALA A 113 7.77 -10.75 -1.44
CA ALA A 113 7.94 -9.49 -2.15
C ALA A 113 7.62 -8.30 -1.26
N LEU A 114 6.54 -8.39 -0.47
CA LEU A 114 6.18 -7.33 0.46
C LEU A 114 7.26 -7.17 1.55
N GLN A 115 7.75 -8.28 2.09
CA GLN A 115 8.78 -8.26 3.14
C GLN A 115 10.07 -7.61 2.65
N GLU A 116 10.42 -7.82 1.38
CA GLU A 116 11.62 -7.25 0.78
C GLU A 116 11.62 -5.72 0.86
N HIS A 117 10.45 -5.10 0.82
CA HIS A 117 10.31 -3.64 0.82
C HIS A 117 9.67 -3.10 2.11
N ALA A 118 9.51 -3.93 3.14
CA ALA A 118 8.83 -3.53 4.35
C ALA A 118 9.66 -2.56 5.19
N VAL A 119 9.00 -1.52 5.71
CA VAL A 119 9.65 -0.55 6.60
C VAL A 119 9.49 -0.92 8.07
N ASP A 120 8.56 -1.83 8.38
CA ASP A 120 8.23 -2.24 9.74
C ASP A 120 8.68 -3.68 10.06
N VAL A 121 9.66 -4.19 9.29
CA VAL A 121 10.32 -5.47 9.60
C VAL A 121 11.69 -5.14 10.18
N PRO A 122 12.03 -5.68 11.37
CA PRO A 122 13.35 -5.47 11.95
C PRO A 122 14.46 -5.94 11.01
N ALA A 123 15.60 -5.24 11.02
CA ALA A 123 16.75 -5.63 10.23
C ALA A 123 17.31 -6.99 10.64
N ASN A 124 17.10 -7.40 11.90
CA ASN A 124 17.49 -8.71 12.40
C ASN A 124 16.25 -9.62 12.43
N PRO A 125 16.14 -10.60 11.53
CA PRO A 125 14.97 -11.48 11.51
C PRO A 125 14.73 -12.24 12.80
N GLY A 126 15.77 -12.52 13.59
CA GLY A 126 15.61 -13.20 14.88
C GLY A 126 14.80 -12.38 15.88
N ALA A 127 14.74 -11.07 15.74
CA ALA A 127 13.95 -10.22 16.60
C ALA A 127 12.44 -10.45 16.44
N LEU A 128 12.02 -11.00 15.31
CA LEU A 128 10.61 -11.31 15.06
C LEU A 128 10.12 -12.53 15.80
N GLU A 129 11.03 -13.37 16.27
CA GLU A 129 10.70 -14.64 16.91
C GLU A 129 10.60 -14.52 18.42
N ASP A 130 11.00 -13.42 18.99
CA ASP A 130 11.06 -13.23 20.43
C ASP A 130 9.80 -12.59 21.00
#